data_a37f82b244e38b0ceac6c8a4c6ad0823
#
_entry.id   a37f82b244e38b0ceac6c8a4c6ad0823
#
_cell.length_a   1.000
_cell.length_b   1.000
_cell.length_c   1.000
_cell.angle_alpha   90.00
_cell.angle_beta   90.00
_cell.angle_gamma   90.00
#
_symmetry.space_group_name_H-M   'P 1'
#
loop_
_entity.id
_entity.type
_entity.pdbx_description
1 polymer ?
#
loop_
_entity_poly.entity_id
_entity_poly.type
_entity_poly.pdbx_seq_one_letter_code
_entity_poly.pdbx_strand_id
1 'polypeptide(L)'
;MQEKCRKQARQRGQRGLSNVNLRSLDLNLLLVFDAVFQERSISKAARKLHLSQPTVSNALARLREGLRDPLFERSPQGMLPTSRAKMIYKPIRQALDVLDRGLRGEDAFNFTRSDREFVIAVEDYGETIILPRLLEWLSRVAPQIRIRIRAEQSAQLKTALREGEVDLVLDYFALRESDYHSECVMTETLLSLTRRNHPQIGNKKLNLDSYLTQRHVVLAPRTDAMPMIDLALSKRGLKRKIAVIVPHFLSMPVIVQNSNLICTLPRRMAELYADNFDLKSHAVPLRVPHFPIYLIWHELAETDAGHRWFRNCLIDFCRRL
;
A
#
# COMPACT_ATOMS: atom_id res chain seq x y z
N MET A 1 2.04 -45.69 -13.76
CA MET A 1 0.76 -45.12 -14.25
C MET A 1 0.49 -43.71 -13.74
N GLN A 2 0.92 -43.35 -12.53
CA GLN A 2 0.73 -42.01 -11.95
C GLN A 2 1.60 -40.89 -12.57
N GLU A 3 2.79 -41.20 -13.07
CA GLU A 3 3.70 -40.20 -13.67
C GLU A 3 3.26 -39.74 -15.09
N LYS A 4 2.62 -40.59 -15.87
CA LYS A 4 2.01 -40.21 -17.15
C LYS A 4 0.82 -39.28 -16.99
N CYS A 5 0.04 -39.44 -15.91
CA CYS A 5 -1.10 -38.58 -15.62
C CYS A 5 -0.64 -37.18 -15.20
N ARG A 6 0.48 -37.04 -14.44
CA ARG A 6 1.07 -35.76 -14.04
C ARG A 6 1.69 -34.98 -15.21
N LYS A 7 2.31 -35.67 -16.18
CA LYS A 7 2.84 -35.02 -17.41
C LYS A 7 1.73 -34.54 -18.33
N GLN A 8 0.63 -35.28 -18.45
CA GLN A 8 -0.54 -34.82 -19.26
C GLN A 8 -1.29 -33.67 -18.61
N ALA A 9 -1.35 -33.59 -17.26
CA ALA A 9 -1.94 -32.45 -16.56
C ALA A 9 -1.07 -31.18 -16.69
N ARG A 10 0.27 -31.29 -16.68
CA ARG A 10 1.17 -30.16 -16.93
C ARG A 10 1.12 -29.64 -18.38
N GLN A 11 0.96 -30.53 -19.36
CA GLN A 11 0.84 -30.11 -20.77
C GLN A 11 -0.53 -29.49 -21.12
N ARG A 12 -1.60 -29.78 -20.38
CA ARG A 12 -2.89 -29.10 -20.53
C ARG A 12 -2.91 -27.69 -19.91
N GLY A 13 -2.12 -27.43 -18.87
CA GLY A 13 -2.02 -26.10 -18.24
C GLY A 13 -1.22 -25.06 -19.04
N GLN A 14 -0.36 -25.49 -20.00
CA GLN A 14 0.47 -24.57 -20.80
C GLN A 14 -0.07 -24.26 -22.21
N ARG A 15 -1.23 -24.80 -22.59
CA ARG A 15 -1.84 -24.54 -23.93
C ARG A 15 -2.81 -23.36 -23.98
N GLY A 16 -2.79 -22.43 -23.00
CA GLY A 16 -3.83 -21.40 -22.84
C GLY A 16 -3.40 -19.94 -23.01
N LEU A 17 -2.14 -19.63 -23.31
CA LEU A 17 -1.73 -18.26 -23.67
C LEU A 17 -1.75 -18.12 -25.20
N SER A 18 -2.95 -18.02 -25.78
CA SER A 18 -3.10 -17.55 -27.16
C SER A 18 -2.60 -16.11 -27.20
N ASN A 19 -1.57 -15.84 -28.02
CA ASN A 19 -1.12 -14.50 -28.37
C ASN A 19 -2.31 -13.71 -28.96
N VAL A 20 -3.06 -13.02 -28.11
CA VAL A 20 -4.10 -12.10 -28.56
C VAL A 20 -3.38 -10.94 -29.22
N ASN A 21 -3.48 -10.84 -30.54
CA ASN A 21 -2.88 -9.73 -31.25
C ASN A 21 -3.73 -8.48 -31.05
N LEU A 22 -3.27 -7.56 -30.21
CA LEU A 22 -3.95 -6.28 -29.96
C LEU A 22 -4.21 -5.48 -31.26
N ARG A 23 -3.38 -5.66 -32.30
CA ARG A 23 -3.56 -4.96 -33.58
C ARG A 23 -4.82 -5.44 -34.36
N SER A 24 -5.28 -6.65 -34.09
CA SER A 24 -6.49 -7.22 -34.71
C SER A 24 -7.72 -7.15 -33.79
N LEU A 25 -7.57 -6.68 -32.55
CA LEU A 25 -8.66 -6.58 -31.60
C LEU A 25 -9.35 -5.22 -31.76
N ASP A 26 -10.65 -5.26 -32.09
CA ASP A 26 -11.49 -4.07 -32.07
C ASP A 26 -11.72 -3.60 -30.63
N LEU A 27 -11.21 -2.42 -30.28
CA LEU A 27 -11.29 -1.87 -28.92
C LEU A 27 -12.73 -1.66 -28.44
N ASN A 28 -13.69 -1.46 -29.38
CA ASN A 28 -15.12 -1.35 -29.02
C ASN A 28 -15.65 -2.63 -28.36
N LEU A 29 -15.05 -3.78 -28.65
CA LEU A 29 -15.43 -5.04 -27.99
C LEU A 29 -15.11 -5.03 -26.49
N LEU A 30 -14.08 -4.28 -26.06
CA LEU A 30 -13.72 -4.14 -24.65
C LEU A 30 -14.73 -3.29 -23.90
N LEU A 31 -15.30 -2.24 -24.54
CA LEU A 31 -16.39 -1.45 -23.95
C LEU A 31 -17.63 -2.30 -23.74
N VAL A 32 -17.96 -3.16 -24.72
CA VAL A 32 -19.08 -4.10 -24.59
C VAL A 32 -18.83 -5.11 -23.47
N PHE A 33 -17.62 -5.64 -23.38
CA PHE A 33 -17.25 -6.56 -22.29
C PHE A 33 -17.41 -5.91 -20.92
N ASP A 34 -16.89 -4.68 -20.72
CA ASP A 34 -17.00 -3.92 -19.49
C ASP A 34 -18.46 -3.71 -19.09
N ALA A 35 -19.30 -3.24 -20.03
CA ALA A 35 -20.72 -3.00 -19.78
C ALA A 35 -21.47 -4.29 -19.41
N VAL A 36 -21.23 -5.41 -20.10
CA VAL A 36 -21.87 -6.69 -19.79
C VAL A 36 -21.39 -7.25 -18.46
N PHE A 37 -20.12 -7.05 -18.12
CA PHE A 37 -19.57 -7.47 -16.82
C PHE A 37 -20.21 -6.73 -15.65
N GLN A 38 -20.43 -5.41 -15.77
CA GLN A 38 -21.08 -4.59 -14.74
C GLN A 38 -22.57 -4.89 -14.63
N GLU A 39 -23.28 -4.88 -15.77
CA GLU A 39 -24.76 -4.96 -15.79
C GLU A 39 -25.29 -6.40 -15.64
N ARG A 40 -24.45 -7.42 -15.81
CA ARG A 40 -24.85 -8.84 -15.81
C ARG A 40 -26.00 -9.16 -16.78
N SER A 41 -26.22 -8.31 -17.78
CA SER A 41 -27.35 -8.38 -18.71
C SER A 41 -26.99 -7.71 -20.04
N ILE A 42 -27.18 -8.44 -21.13
CA ILE A 42 -26.96 -7.92 -22.50
C ILE A 42 -27.90 -6.74 -22.78
N SER A 43 -29.17 -6.84 -22.38
CA SER A 43 -30.16 -5.79 -22.64
C SER A 43 -29.88 -4.51 -21.84
N LYS A 44 -29.41 -4.63 -20.57
CA LYS A 44 -29.00 -3.47 -19.76
C LYS A 44 -27.71 -2.85 -20.31
N ALA A 45 -26.73 -3.67 -20.69
CA ALA A 45 -25.49 -3.21 -21.30
C ALA A 45 -25.75 -2.48 -22.63
N ALA A 46 -26.67 -2.99 -23.46
CA ALA A 46 -27.07 -2.35 -24.70
C ALA A 46 -27.66 -0.94 -24.47
N ARG A 47 -28.56 -0.79 -23.48
CA ARG A 47 -29.11 0.51 -23.09
C ARG A 47 -28.04 1.47 -22.60
N LYS A 48 -27.12 0.98 -21.75
CA LYS A 48 -26.01 1.77 -21.22
C LYS A 48 -25.06 2.29 -22.30
N LEU A 49 -24.83 1.49 -23.32
CA LEU A 49 -23.96 1.84 -24.45
C LEU A 49 -24.69 2.55 -25.59
N HIS A 50 -26.01 2.77 -25.50
CA HIS A 50 -26.85 3.30 -26.57
C HIS A 50 -26.76 2.48 -27.87
N LEU A 51 -26.66 1.14 -27.73
CA LEU A 51 -26.59 0.16 -28.81
C LEU A 51 -27.81 -0.74 -28.82
N SER A 52 -28.05 -1.41 -29.97
CA SER A 52 -29.06 -2.46 -30.03
C SER A 52 -28.57 -3.74 -29.34
N GLN A 53 -29.49 -4.53 -28.76
CA GLN A 53 -29.13 -5.82 -28.15
C GLN A 53 -28.44 -6.80 -29.12
N PRO A 54 -28.87 -6.94 -30.42
CA PRO A 54 -28.11 -7.72 -31.38
C PRO A 54 -26.67 -7.24 -31.58
N THR A 55 -26.45 -5.93 -31.64
CA THR A 55 -25.09 -5.35 -31.75
C THR A 55 -24.18 -5.76 -30.58
N VAL A 56 -24.67 -5.65 -29.35
CA VAL A 56 -23.92 -6.08 -28.15
C VAL A 56 -23.68 -7.58 -28.16
N SER A 57 -24.67 -8.38 -28.59
CA SER A 57 -24.56 -9.85 -28.69
C SER A 57 -23.49 -10.28 -29.71
N ASN A 58 -23.48 -9.64 -30.89
CA ASN A 58 -22.49 -9.89 -31.93
C ASN A 58 -21.08 -9.46 -31.53
N ALA A 59 -20.94 -8.30 -30.88
CA ALA A 59 -19.67 -7.82 -30.35
C ALA A 59 -19.11 -8.80 -29.31
N LEU A 60 -19.96 -9.29 -28.40
CA LEU A 60 -19.56 -10.27 -27.40
C LEU A 60 -19.17 -11.62 -28.05
N ALA A 61 -19.85 -12.05 -29.12
CA ALA A 61 -19.51 -13.26 -29.87
C ALA A 61 -18.09 -13.13 -30.49
N ARG A 62 -17.79 -12.01 -31.15
CA ARG A 62 -16.47 -11.73 -31.74
C ARG A 62 -15.37 -11.73 -30.66
N LEU A 63 -15.62 -11.15 -29.48
CA LEU A 63 -14.66 -11.13 -28.38
C LEU A 63 -14.41 -12.55 -27.83
N ARG A 64 -15.45 -13.38 -27.70
CA ARG A 64 -15.35 -14.79 -27.31
C ARG A 64 -14.46 -15.58 -28.25
N GLU A 65 -14.65 -15.39 -29.56
CA GLU A 65 -13.83 -16.02 -30.58
C GLU A 65 -12.36 -15.59 -30.49
N GLY A 66 -12.10 -14.28 -30.38
CA GLY A 66 -10.75 -13.71 -30.25
C GLY A 66 -10.02 -14.16 -28.97
N LEU A 67 -10.72 -14.29 -27.88
CA LEU A 67 -10.15 -14.72 -26.58
C LEU A 67 -10.24 -16.24 -26.36
N ARG A 68 -10.95 -16.96 -27.23
CA ARG A 68 -11.22 -18.42 -27.11
C ARG A 68 -11.77 -18.80 -25.73
N ASP A 69 -12.69 -17.98 -25.24
CA ASP A 69 -13.33 -18.16 -23.94
C ASP A 69 -14.78 -17.67 -24.01
N PRO A 70 -15.75 -18.37 -23.43
CA PRO A 70 -17.15 -17.93 -23.41
C PRO A 70 -17.39 -16.64 -22.68
N LEU A 71 -16.47 -16.18 -21.84
CA LEU A 71 -16.45 -14.96 -20.99
C LEU A 71 -17.64 -14.86 -20.02
N PHE A 72 -18.85 -15.25 -20.48
CA PHE A 72 -20.06 -15.23 -19.65
C PHE A 72 -20.91 -16.45 -19.94
N GLU A 73 -21.46 -17.02 -18.88
CA GLU A 73 -22.44 -18.09 -18.91
C GLU A 73 -23.84 -17.55 -18.59
N ARG A 74 -24.87 -18.06 -19.26
CA ARG A 74 -26.25 -17.69 -18.94
C ARG A 74 -26.70 -18.41 -17.68
N SER A 75 -27.32 -17.70 -16.75
CA SER A 75 -27.92 -18.25 -15.57
C SER A 75 -29.26 -17.56 -15.26
N PRO A 76 -30.07 -18.10 -14.32
CA PRO A 76 -31.28 -17.41 -13.84
C PRO A 76 -30.99 -16.03 -13.24
N GLN A 77 -29.77 -15.81 -12.73
CA GLN A 77 -29.33 -14.55 -12.18
C GLN A 77 -28.71 -13.60 -13.24
N GLY A 78 -28.71 -13.96 -14.52
CA GLY A 78 -28.18 -13.17 -15.61
C GLY A 78 -26.86 -13.75 -16.19
N MET A 79 -26.02 -12.89 -16.72
CA MET A 79 -24.74 -13.24 -17.34
C MET A 79 -23.65 -13.38 -16.29
N LEU A 80 -23.25 -14.60 -15.94
CA LEU A 80 -22.18 -14.87 -14.99
C LEU A 80 -20.80 -14.91 -15.66
N PRO A 81 -19.80 -14.15 -15.19
CA PRO A 81 -18.48 -14.15 -15.79
C PRO A 81 -17.71 -15.44 -15.48
N THR A 82 -17.00 -15.97 -16.47
CA THR A 82 -16.04 -17.06 -16.32
C THR A 82 -14.84 -16.62 -15.44
N SER A 83 -14.04 -17.60 -15.00
CA SER A 83 -12.78 -17.30 -14.27
C SER A 83 -11.85 -16.42 -15.09
N ARG A 84 -11.77 -16.64 -16.42
CA ARG A 84 -10.98 -15.82 -17.32
C ARG A 84 -11.53 -14.40 -17.44
N ALA A 85 -12.84 -14.24 -17.57
CA ALA A 85 -13.47 -12.91 -17.61
C ALA A 85 -13.19 -12.12 -16.32
N LYS A 86 -13.23 -12.76 -15.15
CA LYS A 86 -12.88 -12.12 -13.87
C LYS A 86 -11.41 -11.67 -13.84
N MET A 87 -10.51 -12.49 -14.34
CA MET A 87 -9.07 -12.21 -14.37
C MET A 87 -8.72 -11.02 -15.27
N ILE A 88 -9.34 -10.93 -16.47
CA ILE A 88 -9.04 -9.86 -17.43
C ILE A 88 -9.86 -8.58 -17.20
N TYR A 89 -10.89 -8.61 -16.37
CA TYR A 89 -11.78 -7.46 -16.16
C TYR A 89 -11.04 -6.24 -15.59
N LYS A 90 -10.29 -6.43 -14.50
CA LYS A 90 -9.57 -5.32 -13.86
C LYS A 90 -8.56 -4.65 -14.80
N PRO A 91 -7.66 -5.37 -15.50
CA PRO A 91 -6.76 -4.78 -16.49
C PRO A 91 -7.49 -4.03 -17.63
N ILE A 92 -8.57 -4.62 -18.18
CA ILE A 92 -9.34 -3.98 -19.25
C ILE A 92 -9.99 -2.69 -18.76
N ARG A 93 -10.62 -2.71 -17.60
CA ARG A 93 -11.24 -1.52 -16.99
C ARG A 93 -10.24 -0.40 -16.79
N GLN A 94 -9.07 -0.71 -16.25
CA GLN A 94 -7.99 0.27 -16.07
C GLN A 94 -7.54 0.89 -17.41
N ALA A 95 -7.37 0.06 -18.45
CA ALA A 95 -6.99 0.54 -19.77
C ALA A 95 -8.07 1.47 -20.37
N LEU A 96 -9.36 1.11 -20.27
CA LEU A 96 -10.47 1.93 -20.74
C LEU A 96 -10.54 3.27 -19.98
N ASP A 97 -10.31 3.28 -18.67
CA ASP A 97 -10.28 4.49 -17.86
C ASP A 97 -9.12 5.42 -18.26
N VAL A 98 -7.95 4.86 -18.61
CA VAL A 98 -6.81 5.64 -19.11
C VAL A 98 -7.13 6.25 -20.47
N LEU A 99 -7.72 5.48 -21.39
CA LEU A 99 -8.12 5.96 -22.71
C LEU A 99 -9.19 7.05 -22.62
N ASP A 100 -10.22 6.87 -21.81
CA ASP A 100 -11.31 7.83 -21.62
C ASP A 100 -10.77 9.17 -21.09
N ARG A 101 -9.89 9.12 -20.08
CA ARG A 101 -9.22 10.32 -19.54
C ARG A 101 -8.37 11.04 -20.60
N GLY A 102 -7.56 10.28 -21.35
CA GLY A 102 -6.70 10.86 -22.39
C GLY A 102 -7.50 11.51 -23.52
N LEU A 103 -8.64 10.92 -23.91
CA LEU A 103 -9.50 11.42 -24.98
C LEU A 103 -10.32 12.65 -24.57
N ARG A 104 -10.72 12.74 -23.30
CA ARG A 104 -11.51 13.89 -22.80
C ARG A 104 -10.70 15.13 -22.55
N GLY A 105 -9.36 15.05 -22.56
CA GLY A 105 -8.49 16.17 -22.19
C GLY A 105 -8.72 16.65 -20.75
N GLU A 106 -9.30 15.80 -19.90
CA GLU A 106 -9.57 16.13 -18.50
C GLU A 106 -8.27 16.01 -17.69
N ASP A 107 -7.48 17.09 -17.66
CA ASP A 107 -6.39 17.26 -16.71
C ASP A 107 -6.87 17.41 -15.25
N ALA A 108 -8.17 17.45 -15.01
CA ALA A 108 -8.76 17.66 -13.70
C ALA A 108 -9.42 16.39 -13.15
N PHE A 109 -8.69 15.69 -12.28
CA PHE A 109 -9.26 14.63 -11.46
C PHE A 109 -10.32 15.20 -10.51
N ASN A 110 -11.57 14.76 -10.67
CA ASN A 110 -12.66 15.19 -9.79
C ASN A 110 -12.71 14.32 -8.51
N PHE A 111 -11.94 14.72 -7.50
CA PHE A 111 -11.83 14.00 -6.23
C PHE A 111 -13.13 13.95 -5.43
N THR A 112 -14.04 14.91 -5.60
CA THR A 112 -15.30 14.96 -4.83
C THR A 112 -16.32 13.90 -5.24
N ARG A 113 -16.17 13.36 -6.47
CA ARG A 113 -17.05 12.34 -7.04
C ARG A 113 -16.35 11.01 -7.32
N SER A 114 -15.05 10.94 -7.12
CA SER A 114 -14.25 9.74 -7.40
C SER A 114 -14.41 8.71 -6.30
N ASP A 115 -14.71 7.48 -6.68
CA ASP A 115 -14.73 6.28 -5.83
C ASP A 115 -13.42 5.46 -5.94
N ARG A 116 -12.36 6.11 -6.44
CA ARG A 116 -11.06 5.47 -6.65
C ARG A 116 -10.51 4.90 -5.34
N GLU A 117 -9.92 3.73 -5.43
CA GLU A 117 -9.11 3.14 -4.36
C GLU A 117 -7.64 3.48 -4.60
N PHE A 118 -6.98 4.07 -3.60
CA PHE A 118 -5.53 4.25 -3.57
C PHE A 118 -4.91 3.22 -2.65
N VAL A 119 -3.87 2.56 -3.13
CA VAL A 119 -3.13 1.54 -2.40
C VAL A 119 -1.83 2.14 -1.88
N ILE A 120 -1.68 2.20 -0.55
CA ILE A 120 -0.48 2.75 0.09
C ILE A 120 0.25 1.61 0.80
N ALA A 121 1.53 1.44 0.49
CA ALA A 121 2.38 0.60 1.30
C ALA A 121 2.97 1.43 2.45
N VAL A 122 2.65 1.03 3.65
CA VAL A 122 3.09 1.70 4.87
C VAL A 122 3.10 0.71 6.03
N GLU A 123 4.00 0.92 6.98
CA GLU A 123 4.05 0.13 8.20
C GLU A 123 3.26 0.78 9.34
N ASP A 124 3.24 0.09 10.47
CA ASP A 124 2.48 0.44 11.67
C ASP A 124 2.72 1.89 12.16
N TYR A 125 3.89 2.51 11.88
CA TYR A 125 4.10 3.93 12.13
C TYR A 125 3.13 4.81 11.32
N GLY A 126 3.05 4.60 10.02
CA GLY A 126 2.16 5.39 9.16
C GLY A 126 0.70 5.06 9.38
N GLU A 127 0.39 3.79 9.68
CA GLU A 127 -0.97 3.39 10.06
C GLU A 127 -1.42 4.07 11.36
N THR A 128 -0.51 4.24 12.32
CA THR A 128 -0.84 4.81 13.63
C THR A 128 -0.84 6.34 13.63
N ILE A 129 0.10 6.99 12.94
CA ILE A 129 0.32 8.43 13.02
C ILE A 129 -0.32 9.19 11.86
N ILE A 130 -0.25 8.65 10.65
CA ILE A 130 -0.66 9.36 9.43
C ILE A 130 -2.09 9.01 9.04
N LEU A 131 -2.40 7.71 8.96
CA LEU A 131 -3.66 7.23 8.42
C LEU A 131 -4.92 7.76 9.14
N PRO A 132 -5.01 7.80 10.48
CA PRO A 132 -6.21 8.29 11.16
C PRO A 132 -6.57 9.73 10.79
N ARG A 133 -5.57 10.60 10.78
CA ARG A 133 -5.74 12.02 10.44
C ARG A 133 -6.00 12.23 8.95
N LEU A 134 -5.36 11.41 8.09
CA LEU A 134 -5.62 11.41 6.65
C LEU A 134 -7.08 11.03 6.35
N LEU A 135 -7.59 9.99 7.00
CA LEU A 135 -8.97 9.54 6.83
C LEU A 135 -9.98 10.58 7.33
N GLU A 136 -9.71 11.23 8.46
CA GLU A 136 -10.52 12.34 8.95
C GLU A 136 -10.59 13.47 7.92
N TRP A 137 -9.49 13.85 7.32
CA TRP A 137 -9.44 14.88 6.28
C TRP A 137 -10.16 14.42 5.00
N LEU A 138 -9.89 13.21 4.50
CA LEU A 138 -10.52 12.64 3.31
C LEU A 138 -12.03 12.55 3.44
N SER A 139 -12.56 12.23 4.63
CA SER A 139 -13.98 12.15 4.87
C SER A 139 -14.75 13.45 4.57
N ARG A 140 -14.06 14.59 4.66
CA ARG A 140 -14.62 15.93 4.38
C ARG A 140 -14.42 16.35 2.92
N VAL A 141 -13.28 15.98 2.32
CA VAL A 141 -12.87 16.51 1.01
C VAL A 141 -13.22 15.57 -0.13
N ALA A 142 -13.08 14.27 0.09
CA ALA A 142 -13.24 13.23 -0.92
C ALA A 142 -13.84 11.94 -0.31
N PRO A 143 -15.10 11.99 0.17
CA PRO A 143 -15.67 10.94 1.03
C PRO A 143 -15.87 9.59 0.34
N GLN A 144 -15.81 9.53 -0.99
CA GLN A 144 -15.97 8.28 -1.73
C GLN A 144 -14.62 7.61 -2.06
N ILE A 145 -13.50 8.31 -1.89
CA ILE A 145 -12.17 7.74 -2.08
C ILE A 145 -11.92 6.69 -1.01
N ARG A 146 -11.34 5.58 -1.45
CA ARG A 146 -10.98 4.45 -0.60
C ARG A 146 -9.47 4.33 -0.48
N ILE A 147 -9.01 4.00 0.71
CA ILE A 147 -7.59 3.72 0.99
C ILE A 147 -7.45 2.25 1.33
N ARG A 148 -6.51 1.60 0.67
CA ARG A 148 -6.08 0.24 1.01
C ARG A 148 -4.64 0.29 1.49
N ILE A 149 -4.39 -0.24 2.67
CA ILE A 149 -3.03 -0.41 3.18
C ILE A 149 -2.51 -1.80 2.79
N ARG A 150 -1.25 -1.84 2.36
CA ARG A 150 -0.51 -3.09 2.13
C ARG A 150 0.78 -3.06 2.94
N ALA A 151 1.05 -4.17 3.63
CA ALA A 151 2.34 -4.44 4.24
C ALA A 151 3.21 -5.15 3.20
N GLU A 152 4.06 -4.40 2.49
CA GLU A 152 4.95 -4.98 1.49
C GLU A 152 6.34 -5.25 2.05
N GLN A 153 6.88 -6.42 1.73
CA GLN A 153 8.30 -6.68 1.98
C GLN A 153 9.16 -5.87 1.01
N SER A 154 10.25 -5.29 1.50
CA SER A 154 11.14 -4.40 0.74
C SER A 154 11.56 -4.94 -0.64
N ALA A 155 11.71 -6.26 -0.77
CA ALA A 155 12.09 -6.90 -2.03
C ALA A 155 11.01 -6.84 -3.12
N GLN A 156 9.73 -6.78 -2.75
CA GLN A 156 8.59 -6.78 -3.68
C GLN A 156 8.08 -5.37 -3.97
N LEU A 157 8.44 -4.41 -3.14
CA LEU A 157 7.93 -3.04 -3.17
C LEU A 157 8.15 -2.34 -4.52
N LYS A 158 9.35 -2.47 -5.10
CA LYS A 158 9.67 -1.88 -6.40
C LYS A 158 8.78 -2.43 -7.52
N THR A 159 8.61 -3.74 -7.54
CA THR A 159 7.74 -4.40 -8.53
C THR A 159 6.30 -3.96 -8.36
N ALA A 160 5.80 -3.92 -7.14
CA ALA A 160 4.43 -3.51 -6.84
C ALA A 160 4.14 -2.05 -7.25
N LEU A 161 5.10 -1.13 -7.05
CA LEU A 161 5.01 0.27 -7.53
C LEU A 161 5.00 0.32 -9.07
N ARG A 162 5.93 -0.38 -9.73
CA ARG A 162 6.02 -0.40 -11.20
C ARG A 162 4.77 -1.01 -11.85
N GLU A 163 4.21 -2.05 -11.26
CA GLU A 163 3.02 -2.74 -11.78
C GLU A 163 1.70 -2.05 -11.37
N GLY A 164 1.77 -0.95 -10.61
CA GLY A 164 0.60 -0.21 -10.13
C GLY A 164 -0.26 -0.99 -9.14
N GLU A 165 0.29 -2.02 -8.50
CA GLU A 165 -0.35 -2.72 -7.39
C GLU A 165 -0.31 -1.91 -6.11
N VAL A 166 0.68 -1.03 -5.98
CA VAL A 166 0.85 0.00 -4.95
C VAL A 166 0.98 1.34 -5.65
N ASP A 167 0.20 2.32 -5.22
CA ASP A 167 0.29 3.69 -5.75
C ASP A 167 1.43 4.46 -5.08
N LEU A 168 1.52 4.42 -3.75
CA LEU A 168 2.44 5.20 -2.93
C LEU A 168 3.05 4.36 -1.82
N VAL A 169 4.28 4.69 -1.45
CA VAL A 169 4.97 4.12 -0.30
C VAL A 169 5.36 5.23 0.66
N LEU A 170 5.13 5.03 1.95
CA LEU A 170 5.66 5.87 3.03
C LEU A 170 6.68 5.08 3.82
N ASP A 171 7.96 5.49 3.75
CA ASP A 171 9.04 4.80 4.45
C ASP A 171 10.19 5.73 4.85
N TYR A 172 11.10 5.26 5.68
CA TYR A 172 12.29 6.00 6.13
C TYR A 172 13.51 5.84 5.20
N PHE A 173 13.39 5.11 4.11
CA PHE A 173 14.41 5.02 3.06
C PHE A 173 13.91 5.62 1.75
N ALA A 174 14.85 6.09 0.92
CA ALA A 174 14.58 6.55 -0.43
C ALA A 174 15.00 5.48 -1.45
N LEU A 175 14.23 5.32 -2.51
CA LEU A 175 14.69 4.62 -3.71
C LEU A 175 15.51 5.59 -4.56
N ARG A 176 16.65 5.14 -5.07
CA ARG A 176 17.60 5.97 -5.81
C ARG A 176 17.64 5.68 -7.30
N GLU A 177 16.91 4.67 -7.75
CA GLU A 177 16.78 4.33 -9.16
C GLU A 177 16.00 5.42 -9.89
N SER A 178 16.36 5.71 -11.15
CA SER A 178 15.80 6.79 -11.97
C SER A 178 14.29 6.74 -12.14
N ASP A 179 13.74 5.54 -12.14
CA ASP A 179 12.32 5.27 -12.40
C ASP A 179 11.43 5.52 -11.16
N TYR A 180 12.06 5.84 -10.02
CA TYR A 180 11.35 6.07 -8.75
C TYR A 180 11.62 7.47 -8.23
N HIS A 181 10.56 8.13 -7.84
CA HIS A 181 10.62 9.40 -7.12
C HIS A 181 10.56 9.15 -5.62
N SER A 182 11.36 9.88 -4.86
CA SER A 182 11.38 9.83 -3.39
C SER A 182 11.44 11.24 -2.86
N GLU A 183 10.34 11.72 -2.28
CA GLU A 183 10.24 13.05 -1.70
C GLU A 183 10.22 12.98 -0.18
N CYS A 184 11.12 13.72 0.48
CA CYS A 184 11.10 13.83 1.94
C CYS A 184 9.90 14.66 2.36
N VAL A 185 8.91 14.03 2.99
CA VAL A 185 7.65 14.68 3.38
C VAL A 185 7.62 15.13 4.83
N MET A 186 8.45 14.52 5.67
CA MET A 186 8.61 14.91 7.08
C MET A 186 9.91 14.36 7.65
N THR A 187 10.32 14.88 8.80
CA THR A 187 11.44 14.35 9.58
C THR A 187 10.95 13.85 10.93
N GLU A 188 11.60 12.82 11.45
CA GLU A 188 11.27 12.23 12.72
C GLU A 188 12.50 12.14 13.63
N THR A 189 12.24 12.05 14.93
CA THR A 189 13.24 11.85 15.99
C THR A 189 12.85 10.64 16.82
N LEU A 190 13.66 10.30 17.82
CA LEU A 190 13.39 9.17 18.70
C LEU A 190 13.19 9.64 20.15
N LEU A 191 12.25 9.00 20.84
CA LEU A 191 12.09 9.04 22.29
C LEU A 191 12.12 7.63 22.87
N SER A 192 12.52 7.53 24.12
CA SER A 192 12.43 6.28 24.87
C SER A 192 11.20 6.28 25.77
N LEU A 193 10.53 5.13 25.91
CA LEU A 193 9.42 4.93 26.82
C LEU A 193 9.78 3.98 27.95
N THR A 194 9.28 4.28 29.13
CA THR A 194 9.28 3.40 30.30
C THR A 194 7.88 3.38 30.90
N ARG A 195 7.55 2.36 31.70
CA ARG A 195 6.37 2.48 32.56
C ARG A 195 6.53 3.66 33.54
N ARG A 196 5.43 4.33 33.88
CA ARG A 196 5.45 5.55 34.72
C ARG A 196 6.21 5.33 36.04
N ASN A 197 5.93 4.23 36.73
CA ASN A 197 6.55 3.86 38.00
C ASN A 197 7.72 2.90 37.81
N HIS A 198 8.64 3.20 36.88
CA HIS A 198 9.81 2.35 36.66
C HIS A 198 10.75 2.39 37.88
N PRO A 199 11.12 1.24 38.52
CA PRO A 199 11.75 1.20 39.82
C PRO A 199 13.13 1.90 39.87
N GLN A 200 13.86 1.89 38.77
CA GLN A 200 15.21 2.50 38.73
C GLN A 200 15.25 3.87 38.05
N ILE A 201 14.27 4.19 37.21
CA ILE A 201 14.21 5.44 36.46
C ILE A 201 13.21 6.40 37.11
N GLY A 202 11.96 5.94 37.29
CA GLY A 202 10.90 6.73 37.91
C GLY A 202 10.76 8.12 37.29
N ASN A 203 10.87 9.15 38.12
CA ASN A 203 10.78 10.54 37.67
C ASN A 203 12.13 11.16 37.26
N LYS A 204 13.22 10.41 37.34
CA LYS A 204 14.56 10.93 37.01
C LYS A 204 14.70 11.07 35.47
N LYS A 205 15.62 11.93 35.06
CA LYS A 205 16.03 12.03 33.66
C LYS A 205 16.77 10.75 33.26
N LEU A 206 16.40 10.16 32.12
CA LEU A 206 17.09 9.01 31.59
C LEU A 206 18.48 9.43 31.08
N ASN A 207 19.53 9.02 31.79
CA ASN A 207 20.92 9.22 31.38
C ASN A 207 21.46 7.96 30.66
N LEU A 208 22.66 8.07 30.10
CA LEU A 208 23.26 7.00 29.31
C LEU A 208 23.49 5.71 30.12
N ASP A 209 23.99 5.84 31.35
CA ASP A 209 24.26 4.69 32.21
C ASP A 209 22.97 3.95 32.57
N SER A 210 21.93 4.70 32.94
CA SER A 210 20.60 4.13 33.19
C SER A 210 20.05 3.46 31.96
N TYR A 211 20.23 4.05 30.76
CA TYR A 211 19.79 3.49 29.50
C TYR A 211 20.49 2.15 29.18
N LEU A 212 21.80 2.06 29.41
CA LEU A 212 22.60 0.87 29.13
C LEU A 212 22.41 -0.25 30.16
N THR A 213 22.10 0.09 31.41
CA THR A 213 21.87 -0.93 32.46
C THR A 213 20.54 -1.62 32.32
N GLN A 214 19.54 -0.96 31.76
CA GLN A 214 18.22 -1.55 31.53
C GLN A 214 18.22 -2.53 30.36
N ARG A 215 17.17 -3.36 30.29
CA ARG A 215 16.90 -4.27 29.19
C ARG A 215 15.89 -3.63 28.24
N HIS A 216 16.05 -3.89 26.94
CA HIS A 216 15.29 -3.20 25.89
C HIS A 216 14.37 -4.14 25.11
N VAL A 217 13.20 -3.63 24.75
CA VAL A 217 12.38 -4.12 23.64
C VAL A 217 12.82 -3.36 22.39
N VAL A 218 13.14 -4.06 21.33
CA VAL A 218 13.60 -3.46 20.06
C VAL A 218 12.79 -3.96 18.88
N LEU A 219 12.67 -3.12 17.85
CA LEU A 219 12.09 -3.52 16.58
C LEU A 219 13.05 -4.45 15.84
N ALA A 220 12.53 -5.50 15.23
CA ALA A 220 13.31 -6.34 14.33
C ALA A 220 13.84 -5.50 13.15
N PRO A 221 15.13 -5.61 12.81
CA PRO A 221 15.66 -4.91 11.64
C PRO A 221 15.01 -5.49 10.37
N ARG A 222 14.57 -4.60 9.48
CA ARG A 222 13.99 -4.97 8.17
C ARG A 222 15.03 -5.18 7.08
N THR A 223 16.24 -4.72 7.33
CA THR A 223 17.39 -4.82 6.42
C THR A 223 18.61 -5.26 7.23
N ASP A 224 19.69 -5.60 6.54
CA ASP A 224 20.98 -5.89 7.19
C ASP A 224 21.63 -4.64 7.82
N ALA A 225 21.03 -3.46 7.64
CA ALA A 225 21.53 -2.23 8.23
C ALA A 225 21.31 -2.25 9.76
N MET A 226 22.36 -1.87 10.48
CA MET A 226 22.29 -1.74 11.95
C MET A 226 21.29 -0.65 12.35
N PRO A 227 20.37 -0.91 13.31
CA PRO A 227 19.45 0.10 13.81
C PRO A 227 20.17 1.35 14.32
N MET A 228 19.57 2.53 14.12
CA MET A 228 20.20 3.83 14.39
C MET A 228 20.73 3.97 15.82
N ILE A 229 20.00 3.44 16.81
CA ILE A 229 20.45 3.45 18.22
C ILE A 229 21.70 2.56 18.38
N ASP A 230 21.69 1.38 17.81
CA ASP A 230 22.80 0.44 17.93
C ASP A 230 24.03 0.97 17.17
N LEU A 231 23.83 1.63 16.04
CA LEU A 231 24.89 2.34 15.32
C LEU A 231 25.47 3.51 16.15
N ALA A 232 24.64 4.29 16.83
CA ALA A 232 25.10 5.38 17.68
C ALA A 232 25.87 4.88 18.92
N LEU A 233 25.46 3.75 19.48
CA LEU A 233 26.14 3.08 20.58
C LEU A 233 27.48 2.47 20.14
N SER A 234 27.50 1.74 19.01
CA SER A 234 28.68 1.07 18.50
C SER A 234 29.84 2.04 18.21
N LYS A 235 29.55 3.26 17.73
CA LYS A 235 30.54 4.34 17.53
C LYS A 235 31.26 4.76 18.85
N ARG A 236 30.70 4.38 20.00
CA ARG A 236 31.27 4.63 21.33
C ARG A 236 31.76 3.34 22.02
N GLY A 237 31.78 2.22 21.30
CA GLY A 237 32.12 0.92 21.89
C GLY A 237 31.10 0.38 22.88
N LEU A 238 29.85 0.89 22.83
CA LEU A 238 28.77 0.54 23.76
C LEU A 238 27.74 -0.35 23.09
N LYS A 239 27.03 -1.13 23.91
CA LYS A 239 25.90 -1.99 23.48
C LYS A 239 24.77 -1.94 24.50
N ARG A 240 23.53 -1.94 24.05
CA ARG A 240 22.37 -2.10 24.94
C ARG A 240 22.03 -3.57 25.16
N LYS A 241 21.36 -3.88 26.26
CA LYS A 241 20.93 -5.22 26.62
C LYS A 241 19.54 -5.48 25.99
N ILE A 242 19.48 -6.24 24.93
CA ILE A 242 18.20 -6.59 24.29
C ILE A 242 17.55 -7.72 25.07
N ALA A 243 16.27 -7.52 25.46
CA ALA A 243 15.45 -8.51 26.12
C ALA A 243 14.48 -9.18 25.15
N VAL A 244 13.88 -8.39 24.25
CA VAL A 244 12.84 -8.84 23.33
C VAL A 244 13.04 -8.12 21.98
N ILE A 245 12.86 -8.86 20.91
CA ILE A 245 12.79 -8.34 19.55
C ILE A 245 11.37 -8.56 19.06
N VAL A 246 10.70 -7.51 18.59
CA VAL A 246 9.33 -7.55 18.09
C VAL A 246 9.27 -7.09 16.63
N PRO A 247 8.33 -7.62 15.81
CA PRO A 247 8.21 -7.21 14.41
C PRO A 247 7.53 -5.86 14.21
N HIS A 248 6.79 -5.35 15.22
CA HIS A 248 5.95 -4.15 15.12
C HIS A 248 6.09 -3.26 16.34
N PHE A 249 6.02 -1.93 16.15
CA PHE A 249 5.98 -0.97 17.24
C PHE A 249 4.73 -1.11 18.12
N LEU A 250 3.60 -1.55 17.56
CA LEU A 250 2.30 -1.64 18.24
C LEU A 250 2.32 -2.50 19.52
N SER A 251 3.18 -3.51 19.60
CA SER A 251 3.30 -4.35 20.80
C SER A 251 4.15 -3.74 21.92
N MET A 252 5.02 -2.79 21.59
CA MET A 252 5.98 -2.24 22.54
C MET A 252 5.36 -1.52 23.75
N PRO A 253 4.32 -0.66 23.61
CA PRO A 253 3.73 0.04 24.74
C PRO A 253 3.15 -0.92 25.77
N VAL A 254 2.47 -1.97 25.33
CA VAL A 254 1.87 -2.97 26.22
C VAL A 254 2.96 -3.77 26.97
N ILE A 255 4.05 -4.14 26.27
CA ILE A 255 5.18 -4.85 26.89
C ILE A 255 5.85 -3.97 27.94
N VAL A 256 6.11 -2.71 27.60
CA VAL A 256 6.82 -1.76 28.50
C VAL A 256 5.96 -1.41 29.72
N GLN A 257 4.65 -1.19 29.53
CA GLN A 257 3.71 -0.91 30.63
C GLN A 257 3.72 -2.02 31.69
N ASN A 258 3.83 -3.29 31.24
CA ASN A 258 3.76 -4.47 32.10
C ASN A 258 5.15 -5.03 32.50
N SER A 259 6.22 -4.26 32.33
CA SER A 259 7.59 -4.70 32.63
C SER A 259 8.48 -3.56 33.08
N ASN A 260 9.75 -3.90 33.40
CA ASN A 260 10.81 -2.94 33.64
C ASN A 260 11.70 -2.76 32.39
N LEU A 261 11.16 -2.98 31.20
CA LEU A 261 11.88 -2.82 29.96
C LEU A 261 11.75 -1.37 29.45
N ILE A 262 12.69 -0.98 28.59
CA ILE A 262 12.66 0.28 27.87
C ILE A 262 12.45 -0.03 26.38
N CYS A 263 11.68 0.77 25.68
CA CYS A 263 11.69 0.80 24.23
C CYS A 263 12.07 2.19 23.71
N THR A 264 12.53 2.27 22.48
CA THR A 264 12.84 3.52 21.78
C THR A 264 12.10 3.53 20.45
N LEU A 265 11.28 4.56 20.24
CA LEU A 265 10.31 4.69 19.16
C LEU A 265 10.45 6.04 18.46
N PRO A 266 9.89 6.22 17.25
CA PRO A 266 9.65 7.53 16.67
C PRO A 266 8.88 8.43 17.64
N ARG A 267 9.27 9.71 17.71
CA ARG A 267 8.79 10.65 18.71
C ARG A 267 7.26 10.76 18.75
N ARG A 268 6.63 10.97 17.59
CA ARG A 268 5.17 11.13 17.53
C ARG A 268 4.43 9.90 18.04
N MET A 269 4.95 8.72 17.73
CA MET A 269 4.40 7.46 18.22
C MET A 269 4.62 7.29 19.72
N ALA A 270 5.81 7.67 20.22
CA ALA A 270 6.10 7.61 21.65
C ALA A 270 5.22 8.58 22.46
N GLU A 271 4.99 9.80 21.97
CA GLU A 271 4.08 10.78 22.56
C GLU A 271 2.64 10.22 22.59
N LEU A 272 2.13 9.73 21.47
CA LEU A 272 0.81 9.10 21.39
C LEU A 272 0.65 7.95 22.41
N TYR A 273 1.66 7.11 22.54
CA TYR A 273 1.62 6.00 23.49
C TYR A 273 1.75 6.43 24.94
N ALA A 274 2.55 7.47 25.22
CA ALA A 274 2.64 8.02 26.57
C ALA A 274 1.30 8.61 27.05
N ASP A 275 0.52 9.17 26.12
CA ASP A 275 -0.81 9.74 26.42
C ASP A 275 -1.91 8.68 26.62
N ASN A 276 -1.80 7.54 25.91
CA ASN A 276 -2.84 6.50 25.92
C ASN A 276 -2.54 5.29 26.84
N PHE A 277 -1.30 5.15 27.31
CA PHE A 277 -0.86 4.10 28.20
C PHE A 277 -0.22 4.71 29.45
N ASP A 278 -0.10 3.95 30.54
CA ASP A 278 0.59 4.42 31.73
C ASP A 278 2.13 4.40 31.57
N LEU A 279 2.58 5.19 30.59
CA LEU A 279 3.98 5.29 30.18
C LEU A 279 4.52 6.70 30.41
N LYS A 280 5.85 6.80 30.41
CA LYS A 280 6.59 8.04 30.48
C LYS A 280 7.59 8.12 29.35
N SER A 281 7.56 9.23 28.62
CA SER A 281 8.53 9.52 27.56
C SER A 281 9.79 10.19 28.13
N HIS A 282 10.94 9.85 27.55
CA HIS A 282 12.25 10.38 27.90
C HIS A 282 13.02 10.70 26.61
N ALA A 283 13.81 11.77 26.64
CA ALA A 283 14.78 12.01 25.59
C ALA A 283 15.79 10.84 25.54
N VAL A 284 16.14 10.40 24.34
CA VAL A 284 17.20 9.41 24.14
C VAL A 284 18.52 10.02 24.58
N PRO A 285 19.30 9.38 25.49
CA PRO A 285 20.56 9.96 26.02
C PRO A 285 21.75 9.78 25.07
N LEU A 286 21.49 9.89 23.77
CA LEU A 286 22.44 9.75 22.67
C LEU A 286 22.16 10.81 21.62
N ARG A 287 23.18 11.25 20.92
CA ARG A 287 22.99 12.02 19.68
C ARG A 287 22.61 11.06 18.56
N VAL A 288 21.33 11.05 18.23
CA VAL A 288 20.80 10.34 17.08
C VAL A 288 20.33 11.39 16.07
N PRO A 289 20.72 11.31 14.80
CA PRO A 289 20.26 12.25 13.79
C PRO A 289 18.74 12.11 13.59
N HIS A 290 18.12 13.20 13.18
CA HIS A 290 16.77 13.12 12.63
C HIS A 290 16.78 12.23 11.40
N PHE A 291 15.72 11.50 11.18
CA PHE A 291 15.60 10.67 10.00
C PHE A 291 14.41 11.10 9.14
N PRO A 292 14.57 11.12 7.82
CA PRO A 292 13.52 11.50 6.91
C PRO A 292 12.47 10.39 6.79
N ILE A 293 11.24 10.79 6.53
CA ILE A 293 10.19 9.93 6.01
C ILE A 293 9.96 10.36 4.57
N TYR A 294 10.02 9.41 3.66
CA TYR A 294 9.85 9.63 2.24
C TYR A 294 8.48 9.15 1.77
N LEU A 295 7.89 9.90 0.87
CA LEU A 295 6.84 9.43 -0.01
C LEU A 295 7.48 9.00 -1.33
N ILE A 296 7.20 7.78 -1.76
CA ILE A 296 7.85 7.14 -2.91
C ILE A 296 6.79 6.69 -3.91
N TRP A 297 7.05 6.89 -5.21
CA TRP A 297 6.19 6.43 -6.30
C TRP A 297 7.02 6.13 -7.56
N HIS A 298 6.41 5.44 -8.51
CA HIS A 298 7.03 5.13 -9.79
C HIS A 298 6.73 6.24 -10.82
N GLU A 299 7.66 6.53 -11.74
CA GLU A 299 7.51 7.57 -12.77
C GLU A 299 6.27 7.39 -13.65
N LEU A 300 5.85 6.14 -13.93
CA LEU A 300 4.65 5.85 -14.70
C LEU A 300 3.36 6.47 -14.10
N ALA A 301 3.37 6.81 -12.82
CA ALA A 301 2.24 7.46 -12.15
C ALA A 301 2.22 9.00 -12.33
N GLU A 302 3.25 9.60 -12.93
CA GLU A 302 3.34 11.05 -13.11
C GLU A 302 2.24 11.62 -14.00
N THR A 303 1.78 10.87 -14.99
CA THR A 303 0.72 11.30 -15.91
C THR A 303 -0.69 11.07 -15.37
N ASP A 304 -0.85 10.32 -14.27
CA ASP A 304 -2.15 10.05 -13.65
C ASP A 304 -2.59 11.23 -12.78
N ALA A 305 -3.58 11.99 -13.21
CA ALA A 305 -4.10 13.16 -12.51
C ALA A 305 -4.64 12.83 -11.10
N GLY A 306 -5.28 11.66 -10.92
CA GLY A 306 -5.77 11.21 -9.62
C GLY A 306 -4.63 10.86 -8.67
N HIS A 307 -3.61 10.16 -9.16
CA HIS A 307 -2.42 9.86 -8.39
C HIS A 307 -1.67 11.16 -7.98
N ARG A 308 -1.50 12.10 -8.92
CA ARG A 308 -0.87 13.40 -8.67
C ARG A 308 -1.61 14.18 -7.60
N TRP A 309 -2.95 14.25 -7.72
CA TRP A 309 -3.78 14.90 -6.70
C TRP A 309 -3.57 14.28 -5.33
N PHE A 310 -3.71 12.96 -5.22
CA PHE A 310 -3.62 12.26 -3.93
C PHE A 310 -2.21 12.35 -3.32
N ARG A 311 -1.18 12.21 -4.15
CA ARG A 311 0.23 12.39 -3.77
C ARG A 311 0.48 13.78 -3.18
N ASN A 312 0.06 14.84 -3.87
CA ASN A 312 0.23 16.20 -3.41
C ASN A 312 -0.52 16.46 -2.09
N CYS A 313 -1.74 15.94 -1.98
CA CYS A 313 -2.48 16.00 -0.72
C CYS A 313 -1.73 15.33 0.42
N LEU A 314 -1.15 14.15 0.19
CA LEU A 314 -0.41 13.43 1.21
C LEU A 314 0.90 14.12 1.59
N ILE A 315 1.62 14.70 0.62
CA ILE A 315 2.80 15.52 0.85
C ILE A 315 2.46 16.72 1.75
N ASP A 316 1.47 17.50 1.36
CA ASP A 316 1.04 18.70 2.11
C ASP A 316 0.54 18.34 3.50
N PHE A 317 -0.13 17.20 3.61
CA PHE A 317 -0.63 16.69 4.89
C PHE A 317 0.51 16.29 5.82
N CYS A 318 1.48 15.50 5.34
CA CYS A 318 2.63 15.07 6.14
C CYS A 318 3.51 16.25 6.59
N ARG A 319 3.64 17.28 5.76
CA ARG A 319 4.41 18.50 6.11
C ARG A 319 3.78 19.34 7.23
N ARG A 320 2.50 19.14 7.51
CA ARG A 320 1.77 19.84 8.60
C ARG A 320 1.72 19.06 9.91
N LEU A 321 2.16 17.80 9.91
CA LEU A 321 2.25 16.96 11.08
C LEU A 321 3.47 17.30 11.94
#